data_06a9c75ee0a771d4121428822f6f785b
#
_entry.id   06a9c75ee0a771d4121428822f6f785b
#
_cell.length_a   1.000
_cell.length_b   1.000
_cell.length_c   1.000
_cell.angle_alpha   90.00
_cell.angle_beta   90.00
_cell.angle_gamma   90.00
#
_symmetry.space_group_name_H-M   'P 1'
#
loop_
_entity.id
_entity.type
_entity.pdbx_description
1 polymer ?
#
loop_
_entity_poly.entity_id
_entity_poly.type
_entity_poly.pdbx_seq_one_letter_code
_entity_poly.pdbx_strand_id
1 'polypeptide(L)'
;MEGLHGPTPTSAEQLAAQLERPNASAIWNRALEVFGEEAKARSWMKTPRDVFGGRAPEELVESGDSAEQRRVLEVLLRIDYGVFS
;
A
#
# COMPACT_ATOMS: atom_id res chain seq x y z
N MET A 1 -8.32 31.46 -14.42
CA MET A 1 -8.46 31.15 -14.19
C MET A 1 -8.45 30.57 -13.72
N GLU A 2 -8.19 30.28 -13.48
CA GLU A 2 -8.14 29.77 -12.99
C GLU A 2 -8.29 29.01 -12.69
N GLY A 3 -8.22 28.98 -12.55
CA GLY A 3 -8.47 28.24 -12.21
C GLY A 3 -8.27 27.31 -12.47
N LEU A 4 -7.91 27.32 -12.67
CA LEU A 4 -7.85 26.48 -12.80
C LEU A 4 -7.51 25.55 -12.66
N HIS A 5 -7.24 25.91 -12.49
CA HIS A 5 -6.81 24.77 -12.28
C HIS A 5 -7.69 23.74 -12.04
N GLY A 6 -7.73 23.13 -12.87
CA GLY A 6 -8.56 22.04 -12.55
C GLY A 6 -8.31 21.65 -11.10
N PRO A 7 -9.29 21.12 -10.39
CA PRO A 7 -9.07 20.76 -9.03
C PRO A 7 -7.99 19.68 -8.95
N THR A 8 -6.93 19.96 -8.20
CA THR A 8 -5.93 18.97 -7.92
C THR A 8 -6.48 18.09 -6.79
N PRO A 9 -6.45 16.76 -6.96
CA PRO A 9 -6.92 15.91 -5.88
C PRO A 9 -6.15 16.18 -4.60
N THR A 10 -6.85 16.25 -3.50
CA THR A 10 -6.20 16.40 -2.22
C THR A 10 -5.55 15.09 -1.81
N SER A 11 -4.67 15.14 -0.84
CA SER A 11 -4.05 13.91 -0.33
C SER A 11 -5.10 12.93 0.17
N ALA A 12 -6.15 13.44 0.80
CA ALA A 12 -7.22 12.60 1.31
C ALA A 12 -7.96 11.89 0.18
N GLU A 13 -8.21 12.61 -0.91
CA GLU A 13 -8.89 12.02 -2.06
C GLU A 13 -8.03 10.95 -2.72
N GLN A 14 -6.74 11.21 -2.84
CA GLN A 14 -5.82 10.23 -3.41
C GLN A 14 -5.73 8.98 -2.55
N LEU A 15 -5.70 9.17 -1.25
CA LEU A 15 -5.65 8.04 -0.34
C LEU A 15 -6.94 7.22 -0.41
N ALA A 16 -8.09 7.89 -0.47
CA ALA A 16 -9.37 7.20 -0.58
C ALA A 16 -9.43 6.40 -1.88
N ALA A 17 -8.95 6.99 -2.98
CA ALA A 17 -8.94 6.30 -4.27
C ALA A 17 -8.04 5.06 -4.21
N GLN A 18 -6.91 5.14 -3.53
CA GLN A 18 -6.01 4.00 -3.39
C GLN A 18 -6.64 2.90 -2.57
N LEU A 19 -7.36 3.27 -1.51
CA LEU A 19 -8.02 2.29 -0.66
C LEU A 19 -9.17 1.59 -1.39
N GLU A 20 -9.87 2.34 -2.25
CA GLU A 20 -10.96 1.76 -3.02
C GLU A 20 -10.45 0.91 -4.17
N ARG A 21 -9.32 1.29 -4.76
CA ARG A 21 -8.76 0.61 -5.93
C ARG A 21 -7.27 0.39 -5.75
N PRO A 22 -6.90 -0.42 -4.79
CA PRO A 22 -5.47 -0.72 -4.61
C PRO A 22 -4.95 -1.44 -5.85
N ASN A 23 -3.71 -1.15 -6.20
CA ASN A 23 -3.04 -1.86 -7.29
C ASN A 23 -1.59 -2.07 -6.89
N ALA A 24 -0.90 -2.91 -7.66
CA ALA A 24 0.46 -3.30 -7.32
C ALA A 24 1.38 -2.09 -7.20
N SER A 25 1.29 -1.16 -8.14
CA SER A 25 2.17 0.01 -8.13
C SER A 25 1.95 0.87 -6.89
N ALA A 26 0.69 1.10 -6.53
CA ALA A 26 0.37 1.92 -5.36
C ALA A 26 0.86 1.25 -4.09
N ILE A 27 0.72 -0.06 -3.99
CA ILE A 27 1.16 -0.80 -2.81
C ILE A 27 2.69 -0.77 -2.71
N TRP A 28 3.40 -0.99 -3.81
CA TRP A 28 4.85 -0.91 -3.80
C TRP A 28 5.34 0.48 -3.42
N ASN A 29 4.70 1.53 -3.95
CA ASN A 29 5.06 2.90 -3.61
C ASN A 29 4.85 3.16 -2.12
N ARG A 30 3.74 2.66 -1.58
CA ARG A 30 3.49 2.82 -0.15
C ARG A 30 4.54 2.09 0.68
N ALA A 31 4.92 0.88 0.26
CA ALA A 31 5.95 0.14 0.97
C ALA A 31 7.27 0.90 0.98
N LEU A 32 7.63 1.49 -0.15
CA LEU A 32 8.85 2.30 -0.22
C LEU A 32 8.80 3.48 0.75
N GLU A 33 7.65 4.13 0.85
CA GLU A 33 7.48 5.25 1.78
C GLU A 33 7.58 4.79 3.24
N VAL A 34 6.98 3.66 3.55
CA VAL A 34 6.94 3.15 4.92
C VAL A 34 8.33 2.74 5.38
N PHE A 35 9.08 2.04 4.55
CA PHE A 35 10.38 1.50 4.95
C PHE A 35 11.54 2.41 4.60
N GLY A 36 11.34 3.36 3.71
CA GLY A 36 12.37 4.34 3.37
C GLY A 36 13.47 3.84 2.46
N GLU A 37 13.53 2.53 2.19
CA GLU A 37 14.55 1.93 1.33
C GLU A 37 13.93 0.83 0.50
N GLU A 38 14.39 0.73 -0.74
CA GLU A 38 13.88 -0.30 -1.64
C GLU A 38 14.20 -1.71 -1.12
N ALA A 39 15.41 -1.90 -0.61
CA ALA A 39 15.81 -3.22 -0.11
C ALA A 39 14.92 -3.70 1.03
N LYS A 40 14.60 -2.80 1.96
CA LYS A 40 13.73 -3.15 3.07
C LYS A 40 12.32 -3.41 2.62
N ALA A 41 11.80 -2.58 1.74
CA ALA A 41 10.45 -2.76 1.20
C ALA A 41 10.34 -4.10 0.49
N ARG A 42 11.34 -4.42 -0.33
CA ARG A 42 11.35 -5.67 -1.09
C ARG A 42 11.44 -6.87 -0.15
N SER A 43 12.27 -6.79 0.86
CA SER A 43 12.41 -7.86 1.84
C SER A 43 11.08 -8.12 2.55
N TRP A 44 10.40 -7.03 2.95
CA TRP A 44 9.11 -7.18 3.61
C TRP A 44 8.09 -7.83 2.69
N MET A 45 8.06 -7.40 1.43
CA MET A 45 7.11 -7.93 0.46
C MET A 45 7.32 -9.41 0.16
N LYS A 46 8.53 -9.91 0.34
CA LYS A 46 8.85 -11.30 0.03
C LYS A 46 8.78 -12.23 1.22
N THR A 47 8.58 -11.71 2.42
CA THR A 47 8.59 -12.54 3.63
C THR A 47 7.18 -12.99 3.98
N PRO A 48 6.94 -14.32 4.04
CA PRO A 48 5.63 -14.83 4.44
C PRO A 48 5.28 -14.39 5.86
N ARG A 49 3.99 -14.12 6.10
CA ARG A 49 3.53 -13.62 7.39
C ARG A 49 2.23 -14.28 7.78
N ASP A 50 2.08 -14.51 9.07
CA ASP A 50 0.86 -15.12 9.59
C ASP A 50 -0.38 -14.29 9.30
N VAL A 51 -0.24 -12.96 9.32
CA VAL A 51 -1.35 -12.07 9.06
C VAL A 51 -1.94 -12.28 7.66
N PHE A 52 -1.16 -12.87 6.75
CA PHE A 52 -1.58 -13.19 5.41
C PHE A 52 -1.75 -14.69 5.20
N GLY A 53 -1.94 -15.45 6.28
CA GLY A 53 -2.12 -16.87 6.17
C GLY A 53 -0.88 -17.62 5.75
N GLY A 54 0.30 -17.10 6.08
CA GLY A 54 1.57 -17.72 5.71
C GLY A 54 2.04 -17.38 4.31
N ARG A 55 1.38 -16.43 3.65
CA ARG A 55 1.76 -16.00 2.31
C ARG A 55 2.55 -14.69 2.40
N ALA A 56 3.42 -14.46 1.42
CA ALA A 56 4.14 -13.21 1.35
C ALA A 56 3.23 -12.11 0.82
N PRO A 57 3.43 -10.86 1.26
CA PRO A 57 2.61 -9.76 0.74
C PRO A 57 2.59 -9.66 -0.78
N GLU A 58 3.73 -9.92 -1.44
CA GLU A 58 3.77 -9.83 -2.89
C GLU A 58 2.84 -10.84 -3.56
N GLU A 59 2.62 -12.00 -2.93
CA GLU A 59 1.71 -13.00 -3.48
C GLU A 59 0.28 -12.48 -3.48
N LEU A 60 -0.10 -11.78 -2.42
CA LEU A 60 -1.44 -11.19 -2.36
C LEU A 60 -1.59 -10.08 -3.39
N VAL A 61 -0.54 -9.28 -3.56
CA VAL A 61 -0.57 -8.18 -4.53
C VAL A 61 -0.68 -8.72 -5.95
N GLU A 62 0.07 -9.78 -6.25
CA GLU A 62 0.10 -10.34 -7.60
C GLU A 62 -1.12 -11.19 -7.93
N SER A 63 -1.89 -11.57 -6.93
CA SER A 63 -3.09 -12.37 -7.14
C SER A 63 -4.16 -11.65 -7.96
N GLY A 64 -4.11 -10.31 -7.95
CA GLY A 64 -5.12 -9.51 -8.65
C GLY A 64 -6.41 -9.36 -7.87
N ASP A 65 -6.51 -9.95 -6.69
CA ASP A 65 -7.70 -9.86 -5.85
C ASP A 65 -7.67 -8.56 -5.07
N SER A 66 -8.68 -7.71 -5.29
CA SER A 66 -8.73 -6.40 -4.64
C SER A 66 -8.75 -6.51 -3.12
N ALA A 67 -9.44 -7.50 -2.58
CA ALA A 67 -9.53 -7.67 -1.14
C ALA A 67 -8.16 -8.02 -0.56
N GLU A 68 -7.42 -8.88 -1.23
CA GLU A 68 -6.08 -9.26 -0.77
C GLU A 68 -5.11 -8.10 -0.88
N GLN A 69 -5.19 -7.36 -1.97
CA GLN A 69 -4.34 -6.18 -2.15
C GLN A 69 -4.63 -5.13 -1.08
N ARG A 70 -5.91 -4.95 -0.74
CA ARG A 70 -6.28 -4.02 0.30
C ARG A 70 -5.74 -4.44 1.66
N ARG A 71 -5.69 -5.74 1.92
CA ARG A 71 -5.12 -6.24 3.18
C ARG A 71 -3.66 -5.83 3.31
N VAL A 72 -2.89 -5.98 2.24
CA VAL A 72 -1.49 -5.58 2.27
C VAL A 72 -1.37 -4.09 2.55
N LEU A 73 -2.18 -3.29 1.88
CA LEU A 73 -2.16 -1.85 2.07
C LEU A 73 -2.53 -1.47 3.50
N GLU A 74 -3.52 -2.13 4.08
CA GLU A 74 -3.93 -1.86 5.45
C GLU A 74 -2.79 -2.15 6.44
N VAL A 75 -2.10 -3.25 6.23
CA VAL A 75 -0.98 -3.60 7.11
C VAL A 75 0.14 -2.57 6.99
N LEU A 76 0.44 -2.15 5.76
CA LEU A 76 1.45 -1.12 5.55
C LEU A 76 1.08 0.19 6.25
N LEU A 77 -0.18 0.57 6.19
CA LEU A 77 -0.63 1.78 6.86
C LEU A 77 -0.49 1.68 8.37
N ARG A 78 -0.75 0.51 8.94
CA ARG A 78 -0.57 0.31 10.37
C ARG A 78 0.89 0.44 10.77
N ILE A 79 1.78 -0.11 9.96
CA ILE A 79 3.21 0.02 10.22
C ILE A 79 3.62 1.48 10.17
N ASP A 80 3.12 2.20 9.16
CA ASP A 80 3.44 3.61 8.97
C ASP A 80 3.01 4.46 10.16
N TYR A 81 1.87 4.13 10.76
CA TYR A 81 1.37 4.88 11.92
C TYR A 81 1.90 4.34 13.24
N GLY A 82 2.77 3.33 13.22
CA GLY A 82 3.35 2.82 14.45
C GLY A 82 2.40 2.01 15.31
N VAL A 83 1.36 1.45 14.72
CA VAL A 83 0.36 0.70 15.48
C VAL A 83 0.89 -0.64 15.97
N PHE A 84 1.92 -1.13 15.35
CA PHE A 84 2.58 -2.38 15.75
C PHE A 84 3.73 -2.10 16.68
N SER A 85 3.49 -1.69 17.84
CA SER A 85 4.58 -1.45 18.77
C SER A 85 4.67 -2.57 19.80
#